data_d70a10d53157f8fe7f55b1214108d0a1
#
_entry.id   d70a10d53157f8fe7f55b1214108d0a1
#
_cell.length_a   1.000
_cell.length_b   1.000
_cell.length_c   1.000
_cell.angle_alpha   90.00
_cell.angle_beta   90.00
_cell.angle_gamma   90.00
#
_symmetry.space_group_name_H-M   'P 1'
#
loop_
_entity.id
_entity.type
_entity.pdbx_description
1 polymer ?
#
loop_
_entity_poly.entity_id
_entity_poly.type
_entity_poly.pdbx_seq_one_letter_code
_entity_poly.pdbx_strand_id
1 'polypeptide(L)'
;MPRSTHSSNTLSVSPATLGHRMPAEWEPHQATWLAWPHYHGDWPGKFDPIPWVYTEIIRNLARHERVELIVNNAAAERLIRKILDQANAPLKNIRYHRWPTNRVWLRDSGCIFCTCGSSSSGAGAIARKSERPDPVAKRRHSLAPHVSAGKEPMENKVPSGTTPLALNFRFNAWAKYSNYRRDEKLGAQMATIANAQEIRPEHHNTRVVLEGGSIDVNGQGTLLTTEECLLSKIQQRNPGMNRKDYEKIFADYLGAPHVIWLGQGIFGDDTHGHVDDLTRFVAPDTVVTMVESNPKDVNHKPLRDNRTRLQAARDQDGKPLNIVELPMPGPVVFEQRRLPASYANFYIANGIVLVPVFNDPYDRIALNTLASLFPQREIVPIYSGDLIWGLGTMHCMTQQQPTA
;
A
#
# COMPACT_ATOMS: atom_id res chain seq x y z
N MET A 1 18.48 42.18 -12.65
CA MET A 1 17.42 41.17 -12.80
C MET A 1 16.95 40.79 -11.41
N PRO A 2 15.69 40.97 -11.04
CA PRO A 2 15.20 40.66 -9.71
C PRO A 2 15.11 39.13 -9.54
N ARG A 3 15.63 38.64 -8.41
CA ARG A 3 15.46 37.23 -7.96
C ARG A 3 13.98 37.00 -7.65
N SER A 4 13.37 36.01 -8.28
CA SER A 4 12.04 35.54 -7.91
C SER A 4 12.10 34.95 -6.51
N THR A 5 11.53 35.62 -5.55
CA THR A 5 11.25 35.09 -4.23
C THR A 5 10.16 34.04 -4.37
N HIS A 6 10.52 32.77 -4.29
CA HIS A 6 9.53 31.73 -4.08
C HIS A 6 8.95 31.92 -2.68
N SER A 7 7.72 32.41 -2.66
CA SER A 7 6.89 32.48 -1.46
C SER A 7 6.74 31.06 -0.91
N SER A 8 7.31 30.79 0.26
CA SER A 8 7.02 29.61 1.04
C SER A 8 5.56 29.71 1.49
N ASN A 9 4.66 29.01 0.80
CA ASN A 9 3.30 28.80 1.27
C ASN A 9 3.35 27.88 2.49
N THR A 10 3.56 28.41 3.66
CA THR A 10 3.21 27.76 4.92
C THR A 10 1.70 27.67 4.95
N LEU A 11 1.16 26.49 4.68
CA LEU A 11 -0.26 26.22 4.85
C LEU A 11 -0.59 26.51 6.32
N SER A 12 -1.36 27.55 6.58
CA SER A 12 -1.88 27.87 7.92
C SER A 12 -2.88 26.80 8.41
N VAL A 13 -3.27 25.88 7.54
CA VAL A 13 -4.28 24.84 7.78
C VAL A 13 -3.72 23.52 7.24
N SER A 14 -3.69 22.48 8.08
CA SER A 14 -3.18 21.16 7.68
C SER A 14 -4.18 20.42 6.79
N PRO A 15 -3.73 19.46 5.94
CA PRO A 15 -4.61 18.59 5.15
C PRO A 15 -5.72 17.94 5.98
N ALA A 16 -5.39 17.44 7.17
CA ALA A 16 -6.36 16.81 8.07
C ALA A 16 -7.44 17.77 8.55
N THR A 17 -7.11 19.04 8.84
CA THR A 17 -8.12 20.04 9.21
C THR A 17 -9.07 20.40 8.07
N LEU A 18 -8.68 20.15 6.83
CA LEU A 18 -9.53 20.24 5.65
C LEU A 18 -10.32 18.94 5.36
N GLY A 19 -10.25 17.97 6.26
CA GLY A 19 -10.96 16.68 6.14
C GLY A 19 -10.24 15.63 5.29
N HIS A 20 -9.00 15.89 4.87
CA HIS A 20 -8.22 14.89 4.13
C HIS A 20 -7.61 13.84 5.07
N ARG A 21 -7.62 12.60 4.64
CA ARG A 21 -6.97 11.47 5.30
C ARG A 21 -6.33 10.53 4.28
N MET A 22 -5.37 9.76 4.69
CA MET A 22 -4.91 8.60 3.95
C MET A 22 -5.97 7.50 4.08
N PRO A 23 -6.58 7.03 2.96
CA PRO A 23 -7.52 5.90 3.01
C PRO A 23 -6.82 4.60 3.38
N ALA A 24 -7.57 3.67 3.95
CA ALA A 24 -7.09 2.30 4.11
C ALA A 24 -6.88 1.63 2.75
N GLU A 25 -5.95 0.69 2.65
CA GLU A 25 -5.60 0.06 1.37
C GLU A 25 -6.77 -0.74 0.75
N TRP A 26 -7.72 -1.21 1.54
CA TRP A 26 -8.92 -1.90 1.03
C TRP A 26 -10.03 -0.97 0.53
N GLU A 27 -9.92 0.34 0.69
CA GLU A 27 -10.87 1.30 0.12
C GLU A 27 -10.75 1.32 -1.41
N PRO A 28 -11.79 1.74 -2.15
CA PRO A 28 -11.78 1.65 -3.61
C PRO A 28 -10.62 2.39 -4.26
N HIS A 29 -9.94 1.74 -5.19
CA HIS A 29 -8.86 2.31 -5.98
C HIS A 29 -9.35 2.80 -7.34
N GLN A 30 -8.81 3.92 -7.79
CA GLN A 30 -8.88 4.37 -9.16
C GLN A 30 -7.81 3.68 -10.02
N ALA A 31 -6.64 3.42 -9.44
CA ALA A 31 -5.51 2.77 -10.12
C ALA A 31 -4.47 2.23 -9.14
N THR A 32 -3.66 1.30 -9.61
CA THR A 32 -2.39 0.91 -9.01
C THR A 32 -1.22 1.39 -9.86
N TRP A 33 -0.24 2.03 -9.22
CA TRP A 33 1.02 2.44 -9.82
C TRP A 33 2.09 1.38 -9.63
N LEU A 34 2.85 1.12 -10.71
CA LEU A 34 4.00 0.20 -10.76
C LEU A 34 5.11 0.78 -11.63
N ALA A 35 6.37 0.44 -11.36
CA ALA A 35 7.48 0.69 -12.27
C ALA A 35 8.04 -0.64 -12.79
N TRP A 36 8.25 -0.74 -14.13
CA TRP A 36 8.78 -1.95 -14.73
C TRP A 36 10.24 -2.21 -14.33
N PRO A 37 10.60 -3.46 -13.96
CA PRO A 37 11.95 -3.79 -13.51
C PRO A 37 12.97 -3.63 -14.64
N HIS A 38 14.11 -3.02 -14.32
CA HIS A 38 15.17 -2.75 -15.27
C HIS A 38 16.57 -2.69 -14.65
N TYR A 39 16.67 -2.47 -13.34
CA TYR A 39 17.92 -2.35 -12.65
C TYR A 39 18.40 -3.69 -12.10
N HIS A 40 19.39 -4.29 -12.77
CA HIS A 40 19.93 -5.60 -12.40
C HIS A 40 20.57 -5.63 -11.01
N GLY A 41 20.96 -4.47 -10.46
CA GLY A 41 21.55 -4.38 -9.13
C GLY A 41 20.59 -4.65 -7.98
N ASP A 42 19.27 -4.66 -8.22
CA ASP A 42 18.29 -5.10 -7.21
C ASP A 42 18.19 -6.63 -7.17
N TRP A 43 18.49 -7.33 -8.29
CA TRP A 43 18.48 -8.80 -8.40
C TRP A 43 19.80 -9.30 -9.04
N PRO A 44 20.96 -9.11 -8.40
CA PRO A 44 22.26 -9.45 -8.98
C PRO A 44 22.32 -10.95 -9.26
N GLY A 45 22.67 -11.28 -10.53
CA GLY A 45 22.73 -12.67 -10.99
C GLY A 45 21.38 -13.40 -11.15
N LYS A 46 20.25 -12.76 -10.84
CA LYS A 46 18.92 -13.40 -10.83
C LYS A 46 17.81 -12.50 -11.41
N PHE A 47 18.14 -11.66 -12.37
CA PHE A 47 17.18 -10.72 -12.94
C PHE A 47 16.20 -11.35 -13.95
N ASP A 48 16.61 -12.39 -14.68
CA ASP A 48 15.84 -12.94 -15.80
C ASP A 48 14.39 -13.36 -15.46
N PRO A 49 14.07 -13.96 -14.30
CA PRO A 49 12.69 -14.32 -13.94
C PRO A 49 11.85 -13.10 -13.54
N ILE A 50 12.43 -11.97 -13.17
CA ILE A 50 11.72 -10.84 -12.57
C ILE A 50 10.68 -10.21 -13.51
N PRO A 51 10.96 -9.97 -14.81
CA PRO A 51 9.95 -9.49 -15.76
C PRO A 51 8.71 -10.39 -15.86
N TRP A 52 8.86 -11.70 -15.67
CA TRP A 52 7.75 -12.66 -15.69
C TRP A 52 6.88 -12.55 -14.44
N VAL A 53 7.48 -12.38 -13.27
CA VAL A 53 6.73 -12.14 -12.02
C VAL A 53 5.95 -10.82 -12.13
N TYR A 54 6.57 -9.76 -12.63
CA TYR A 54 5.89 -8.49 -12.87
C TYR A 54 4.75 -8.61 -13.90
N THR A 55 4.94 -9.39 -14.94
CA THR A 55 3.90 -9.69 -15.93
C THR A 55 2.69 -10.33 -15.26
N GLU A 56 2.89 -11.29 -14.38
CA GLU A 56 1.81 -11.96 -13.64
C GLU A 56 1.08 -10.98 -12.70
N ILE A 57 1.81 -10.16 -11.97
CA ILE A 57 1.24 -9.11 -11.11
C ILE A 57 0.38 -8.15 -11.95
N ILE A 58 0.92 -7.59 -13.03
CA ILE A 58 0.23 -6.63 -13.89
C ILE A 58 -1.00 -7.26 -14.56
N ARG A 59 -0.88 -8.52 -15.03
CA ARG A 59 -1.99 -9.26 -15.65
C ARG A 59 -3.17 -9.41 -14.69
N ASN A 60 -2.92 -9.72 -13.44
CA ASN A 60 -3.96 -9.88 -12.44
C ASN A 60 -4.55 -8.52 -12.04
N LEU A 61 -3.75 -7.51 -11.73
CA LEU A 61 -4.22 -6.17 -11.40
C LEU A 61 -5.07 -5.55 -12.51
N ALA A 62 -4.62 -5.64 -13.76
CA ALA A 62 -5.30 -5.03 -14.91
C ALA A 62 -6.68 -5.62 -15.22
N ARG A 63 -7.06 -6.76 -14.61
CA ARG A 63 -8.42 -7.31 -14.70
C ARG A 63 -9.41 -6.59 -13.79
N HIS A 64 -8.92 -5.95 -12.74
CA HIS A 64 -9.73 -5.40 -11.65
C HIS A 64 -9.68 -3.88 -11.58
N GLU A 65 -8.53 -3.28 -11.94
CA GLU A 65 -8.35 -1.84 -11.88
C GLU A 65 -7.34 -1.37 -12.93
N ARG A 66 -7.24 -0.06 -13.10
CA ARG A 66 -6.25 0.52 -14.00
C ARG A 66 -4.84 0.39 -13.41
N VAL A 67 -3.89 -0.01 -14.24
CA VAL A 67 -2.47 -0.03 -13.92
C VAL A 67 -1.79 1.17 -14.58
N GLU A 68 -1.21 2.04 -13.78
CA GLU A 68 -0.35 3.14 -14.21
C GLU A 68 1.11 2.63 -14.21
N LEU A 69 1.63 2.26 -15.37
CA LEU A 69 2.91 1.58 -15.50
C LEU A 69 4.01 2.53 -15.95
N ILE A 70 4.99 2.76 -15.08
CA ILE A 70 6.18 3.56 -15.38
C ILE A 70 7.18 2.68 -16.14
N VAL A 71 7.68 3.19 -17.25
CA VAL A 71 8.67 2.55 -18.12
C VAL A 71 9.77 3.55 -18.49
N ASN A 72 11.00 3.09 -18.68
CA ASN A 72 12.14 3.98 -18.85
C ASN A 72 12.13 4.81 -20.15
N ASN A 73 11.58 4.25 -21.24
CA ASN A 73 11.56 4.90 -22.56
C ASN A 73 10.62 4.20 -23.53
N ALA A 74 10.49 4.74 -24.74
CA ALA A 74 9.61 4.21 -25.78
C ALA A 74 10.02 2.81 -26.30
N ALA A 75 11.29 2.46 -26.28
CA ALA A 75 11.75 1.13 -26.68
C ALA A 75 11.36 0.08 -25.63
N ALA A 76 11.55 0.39 -24.35
CA ALA A 76 11.09 -0.44 -23.25
C ALA A 76 9.57 -0.63 -23.30
N GLU A 77 8.80 0.45 -23.51
CA GLU A 77 7.33 0.33 -23.64
C GLU A 77 6.91 -0.64 -24.74
N ARG A 78 7.51 -0.55 -25.94
CA ARG A 78 7.18 -1.48 -27.03
C ARG A 78 7.44 -2.94 -26.67
N LEU A 79 8.56 -3.22 -26.02
CA LEU A 79 8.92 -4.56 -25.56
C LEU A 79 7.93 -5.06 -24.50
N ILE A 80 7.66 -4.23 -23.50
CA ILE A 80 6.76 -4.57 -22.39
C ILE A 80 5.33 -4.82 -22.89
N ARG A 81 4.82 -3.98 -23.81
CA ARG A 81 3.51 -4.21 -24.42
C ARG A 81 3.43 -5.59 -25.09
N LYS A 82 4.48 -5.99 -25.81
CA LYS A 82 4.53 -7.30 -26.44
C LYS A 82 4.53 -8.43 -25.40
N ILE A 83 5.29 -8.31 -24.33
CA ILE A 83 5.32 -9.29 -23.23
C ILE A 83 3.94 -9.42 -22.58
N LEU A 84 3.31 -8.30 -22.23
CA LEU A 84 2.01 -8.27 -21.58
C LEU A 84 0.88 -8.79 -22.51
N ASP A 85 0.96 -8.51 -23.82
CA ASP A 85 0.04 -9.03 -24.82
C ASP A 85 0.15 -10.55 -24.93
N GLN A 86 1.37 -11.08 -25.04
CA GLN A 86 1.64 -12.53 -25.03
C GLN A 86 1.15 -13.23 -23.77
N ALA A 87 1.13 -12.54 -22.64
CA ALA A 87 0.61 -13.03 -21.37
C ALA A 87 -0.93 -12.84 -21.23
N ASN A 88 -1.62 -12.38 -22.26
CA ASN A 88 -3.04 -12.06 -22.22
C ASN A 88 -3.44 -11.06 -21.13
N ALA A 89 -2.60 -10.07 -20.84
CA ALA A 89 -2.95 -8.98 -19.96
C ALA A 89 -3.96 -8.03 -20.63
N PRO A 90 -4.94 -7.48 -19.88
CA PRO A 90 -5.90 -6.54 -20.45
C PRO A 90 -5.27 -5.17 -20.75
N LEU A 91 -4.59 -5.04 -21.90
CA LEU A 91 -3.79 -3.86 -22.28
C LEU A 91 -4.58 -2.54 -22.23
N LYS A 92 -5.90 -2.58 -22.44
CA LYS A 92 -6.79 -1.40 -22.35
C LYS A 92 -6.82 -0.77 -20.95
N ASN A 93 -6.52 -1.54 -19.92
CA ASN A 93 -6.49 -1.10 -18.55
C ASN A 93 -5.06 -0.72 -18.08
N ILE A 94 -4.08 -0.70 -19.00
CA ILE A 94 -2.69 -0.34 -18.68
C ILE A 94 -2.34 0.97 -19.37
N ARG A 95 -1.98 1.98 -18.58
CA ARG A 95 -1.51 3.28 -19.05
C ARG A 95 0.00 3.38 -18.80
N TYR A 96 0.76 3.77 -19.81
CA TYR A 96 2.22 3.81 -19.75
C TYR A 96 2.74 5.22 -19.56
N HIS A 97 3.75 5.37 -18.68
CA HIS A 97 4.45 6.62 -18.40
C HIS A 97 5.94 6.43 -18.68
N ARG A 98 6.50 7.20 -19.61
CA ARG A 98 7.92 7.10 -20.02
C ARG A 98 8.78 7.96 -19.11
N TRP A 99 8.94 7.51 -17.86
CA TRP A 99 9.77 8.19 -16.85
C TRP A 99 10.95 7.31 -16.45
N PRO A 100 12.19 7.75 -16.68
CA PRO A 100 13.35 7.00 -16.22
C PRO A 100 13.37 6.91 -14.69
N THR A 101 13.50 5.71 -14.14
CA THR A 101 13.65 5.45 -12.72
C THR A 101 15.06 4.95 -12.39
N ASN A 102 15.42 4.96 -11.11
CA ASN A 102 16.61 4.26 -10.63
C ASN A 102 16.24 2.82 -10.22
N ARG A 103 15.12 2.66 -9.52
CA ARG A 103 14.60 1.40 -8.98
C ARG A 103 13.09 1.29 -9.24
N VAL A 104 12.43 0.30 -8.63
CA VAL A 104 11.01 -0.02 -8.89
C VAL A 104 10.11 0.14 -7.67
N TRP A 105 10.65 0.49 -6.52
CA TRP A 105 9.97 0.46 -5.23
C TRP A 105 9.05 1.68 -5.04
N LEU A 106 7.90 1.67 -5.73
CA LEU A 106 6.98 2.82 -5.77
C LEU A 106 6.23 3.05 -4.47
N ARG A 107 6.10 2.04 -3.61
CA ARG A 107 5.56 2.22 -2.26
C ARG A 107 6.33 3.31 -1.52
N ASP A 108 7.63 3.36 -1.71
CA ASP A 108 8.52 4.22 -0.95
C ASP A 108 8.91 5.50 -1.70
N SER A 109 8.98 5.45 -3.02
CA SER A 109 9.39 6.58 -3.85
C SER A 109 8.22 7.35 -4.48
N GLY A 110 7.01 6.78 -4.45
CA GLY A 110 5.78 7.42 -4.92
C GLY A 110 5.22 8.44 -3.92
N CYS A 111 4.19 9.17 -4.34
CA CYS A 111 3.42 9.99 -3.41
C CYS A 111 2.37 9.14 -2.67
N ILE A 112 2.03 9.57 -1.45
CA ILE A 112 0.92 9.01 -0.69
C ILE A 112 -0.33 9.84 -1.02
N PHE A 113 -1.36 9.19 -1.54
CA PHE A 113 -2.62 9.86 -1.87
C PHE A 113 -3.53 9.96 -0.64
N CYS A 114 -4.14 11.14 -0.49
CA CYS A 114 -5.16 11.39 0.52
C CYS A 114 -6.46 11.87 -0.15
N THR A 115 -7.59 11.48 0.43
CA THR A 115 -8.93 11.87 -0.04
C THR A 115 -9.67 12.59 1.08
N CYS A 116 -10.63 13.45 0.73
CA CYS A 116 -11.61 13.94 1.70
C CYS A 116 -12.54 12.80 2.08
N GLY A 117 -12.68 12.54 3.37
CA GLY A 117 -13.73 11.66 3.85
C GLY A 117 -15.09 12.24 3.49
N SER A 118 -15.96 11.47 2.83
CA SER A 118 -17.38 11.80 2.82
C SER A 118 -17.82 11.80 4.29
N SER A 119 -18.23 12.95 4.81
CA SER A 119 -18.82 13.03 6.15
C SER A 119 -20.09 12.17 6.14
N SER A 120 -19.98 10.92 6.55
CA SER A 120 -21.16 10.11 6.90
C SER A 120 -21.70 10.62 8.24
N SER A 121 -22.38 11.78 8.20
CA SER A 121 -23.33 12.14 9.24
C SER A 121 -24.53 11.20 9.10
N GLY A 122 -24.54 10.15 9.90
CA GLY A 122 -25.67 9.23 9.90
C GLY A 122 -25.40 7.97 10.70
N ALA A 123 -25.25 8.10 12.02
CA ALA A 123 -25.46 6.99 12.91
C ALA A 123 -26.94 6.60 12.88
N GLY A 124 -27.32 5.78 11.90
CA GLY A 124 -28.60 5.09 11.85
C GLY A 124 -28.48 3.78 12.62
N ALA A 125 -28.86 3.77 13.89
CA ALA A 125 -29.04 2.56 14.65
C ALA A 125 -30.13 1.70 13.98
N ILE A 126 -29.74 0.61 13.30
CA ILE A 126 -30.66 -0.41 12.86
C ILE A 126 -30.84 -1.40 14.04
N ALA A 127 -31.98 -1.21 14.73
CA ALA A 127 -32.47 -2.16 15.69
C ALA A 127 -32.73 -3.51 15.01
N ARG A 128 -32.03 -4.55 15.48
CA ARG A 128 -32.36 -5.94 15.13
C ARG A 128 -33.72 -6.31 15.68
N LYS A 129 -34.71 -6.47 14.80
CA LYS A 129 -35.87 -7.29 15.08
C LYS A 129 -35.72 -8.64 14.41
N SER A 130 -35.64 -9.66 15.23
CA SER A 130 -35.78 -11.06 14.84
C SER A 130 -37.21 -11.36 14.49
N GLU A 131 -37.50 -11.74 13.26
CA GLU A 131 -38.72 -12.49 12.95
C GLU A 131 -38.36 -13.69 12.06
N ARG A 132 -38.90 -14.85 12.49
CA ARG A 132 -38.75 -16.16 11.85
C ARG A 132 -39.61 -16.23 10.59
N PRO A 133 -39.27 -17.09 9.63
CA PRO A 133 -40.09 -17.27 8.45
C PRO A 133 -41.17 -18.34 8.66
N ASP A 134 -42.34 -18.14 8.07
CA ASP A 134 -43.33 -19.19 7.79
C ASP A 134 -43.79 -19.11 6.32
N PRO A 135 -44.35 -20.19 5.75
CA PRO A 135 -44.05 -20.57 4.37
C PRO A 135 -45.26 -20.45 3.42
N VAL A 136 -44.92 -20.46 2.12
CA VAL A 136 -45.69 -20.92 0.93
C VAL A 136 -46.96 -20.16 0.52
N ALA A 137 -46.92 -19.53 -0.62
CA ALA A 137 -47.97 -19.58 -1.61
C ALA A 137 -47.48 -19.39 -3.06
N LYS A 138 -48.03 -20.25 -3.91
CA LYS A 138 -47.70 -20.46 -5.32
C LYS A 138 -48.41 -19.48 -6.26
N ARG A 139 -47.70 -19.23 -7.42
CA ARG A 139 -48.24 -19.04 -8.79
C ARG A 139 -48.96 -17.72 -9.14
N ARG A 140 -48.51 -17.04 -10.19
CA ARG A 140 -48.83 -17.26 -11.61
C ARG A 140 -48.18 -16.23 -12.54
N HIS A 141 -47.90 -16.70 -13.75
CA HIS A 141 -47.39 -15.99 -14.91
C HIS A 141 -48.24 -14.80 -15.35
N SER A 142 -47.59 -13.78 -15.91
CA SER A 142 -48.00 -13.22 -17.19
C SER A 142 -46.88 -12.47 -17.91
N LEU A 143 -46.90 -12.59 -19.22
CA LEU A 143 -45.91 -12.22 -20.25
C LEU A 143 -45.87 -10.70 -20.51
N ALA A 144 -44.73 -10.28 -21.00
CA ALA A 144 -44.28 -9.04 -21.61
C ALA A 144 -45.25 -8.38 -22.63
N PRO A 145 -44.92 -7.30 -23.35
CA PRO A 145 -43.65 -6.54 -23.48
C PRO A 145 -43.86 -5.00 -23.51
N HIS A 146 -42.85 -4.18 -23.50
CA HIS A 146 -42.49 -3.19 -24.54
C HIS A 146 -41.34 -2.27 -24.15
N VAL A 147 -40.41 -2.23 -25.05
CA VAL A 147 -39.42 -1.23 -25.47
C VAL A 147 -39.70 0.19 -25.00
N SER A 148 -38.68 0.87 -24.42
CA SER A 148 -38.23 2.16 -24.89
C SER A 148 -37.06 2.74 -24.13
N ALA A 149 -36.09 3.25 -24.91
CA ALA A 149 -35.20 4.38 -24.69
C ALA A 149 -34.11 4.27 -23.65
N GLY A 150 -32.91 4.29 -24.19
CA GLY A 150 -31.63 4.44 -23.48
C GLY A 150 -31.64 5.64 -22.53
N LYS A 151 -31.14 5.38 -21.35
CA LYS A 151 -30.52 6.39 -20.50
C LYS A 151 -29.01 6.15 -20.56
N GLU A 152 -28.30 7.14 -21.03
CA GLU A 152 -26.85 7.22 -20.91
C GLU A 152 -26.44 7.03 -19.43
N PRO A 153 -25.26 6.43 -19.16
CA PRO A 153 -24.77 6.34 -17.79
C PRO A 153 -24.59 7.76 -17.26
N MET A 154 -25.24 8.08 -16.15
CA MET A 154 -24.98 9.30 -15.39
C MET A 154 -23.51 9.33 -15.03
N GLU A 155 -22.74 10.22 -15.63
CA GLU A 155 -21.47 10.68 -15.09
C GLU A 155 -21.76 11.20 -13.68
N ASN A 156 -21.30 10.46 -12.66
CA ASN A 156 -21.24 10.97 -11.30
C ASN A 156 -20.25 12.15 -11.28
N LYS A 157 -20.76 13.36 -11.47
CA LYS A 157 -20.01 14.58 -11.20
C LYS A 157 -19.75 14.64 -9.71
N VAL A 158 -18.50 14.36 -9.33
CA VAL A 158 -17.99 14.61 -7.98
C VAL A 158 -18.20 16.11 -7.67
N PRO A 159 -18.77 16.47 -6.49
CA PRO A 159 -18.95 17.86 -6.13
C PRO A 159 -17.62 18.62 -6.18
N SER A 160 -17.60 19.80 -6.76
CA SER A 160 -16.44 20.67 -6.83
C SER A 160 -16.00 21.09 -5.43
N GLY A 161 -14.94 20.45 -4.90
CA GLY A 161 -14.38 20.70 -3.57
C GLY A 161 -13.52 19.56 -3.04
N THR A 162 -13.47 18.41 -3.72
CA THR A 162 -12.76 17.20 -3.27
C THR A 162 -11.59 16.83 -4.18
N THR A 163 -10.71 17.79 -4.49
CA THR A 163 -9.48 17.45 -5.21
C THR A 163 -8.62 16.54 -4.34
N PRO A 164 -8.25 15.34 -4.80
CA PRO A 164 -7.38 14.47 -4.03
C PRO A 164 -6.03 15.14 -3.78
N LEU A 165 -5.41 14.85 -2.64
CA LEU A 165 -4.07 15.33 -2.33
C LEU A 165 -3.05 14.23 -2.64
N ALA A 166 -1.87 14.65 -3.07
CA ALA A 166 -0.69 13.81 -3.24
C ALA A 166 0.41 14.32 -2.30
N LEU A 167 0.61 13.63 -1.20
CA LEU A 167 1.66 13.95 -0.24
C LEU A 167 2.98 13.42 -0.81
N ASN A 168 3.78 14.31 -1.33
CA ASN A 168 5.09 14.01 -1.91
C ASN A 168 6.16 14.15 -0.82
N PHE A 169 6.29 13.16 0.06
CA PHE A 169 7.39 13.07 1.01
C PHE A 169 8.73 12.97 0.26
N ARG A 170 9.81 13.37 0.90
CA ARG A 170 11.13 13.23 0.33
C ARG A 170 11.55 11.77 0.37
N PHE A 171 12.03 11.25 -0.76
CA PHE A 171 12.66 9.93 -0.84
C PHE A 171 14.19 10.09 -0.87
N ASN A 172 14.90 9.34 -0.02
CA ASN A 172 16.36 9.37 0.08
C ASN A 172 17.00 7.98 0.00
N ALA A 173 16.27 7.01 -0.62
CA ALA A 173 16.67 5.61 -0.72
C ALA A 173 17.04 4.99 0.62
N TRP A 174 16.10 5.11 1.58
CA TRP A 174 16.17 4.52 2.93
C TRP A 174 17.41 4.99 3.73
N ALA A 175 17.91 6.19 3.45
CA ALA A 175 19.15 6.73 3.98
C ALA A 175 20.38 5.81 3.78
N LYS A 176 20.37 4.99 2.73
CA LYS A 176 21.36 3.93 2.49
C LYS A 176 22.03 4.03 1.10
N TYR A 177 21.25 4.27 0.05
CA TYR A 177 21.75 4.22 -1.33
C TYR A 177 21.89 5.62 -1.95
N SER A 178 22.85 5.79 -2.84
CA SER A 178 23.09 7.07 -3.53
C SER A 178 22.32 7.23 -4.84
N ASN A 179 21.82 6.13 -5.42
CA ASN A 179 21.15 6.10 -6.73
C ASN A 179 19.63 6.21 -6.61
N TYR A 180 19.10 7.41 -6.30
CA TYR A 180 17.66 7.64 -6.11
C TYR A 180 17.12 8.94 -6.73
N ARG A 181 17.98 9.72 -7.37
CA ARG A 181 17.61 11.07 -7.86
C ARG A 181 16.50 11.10 -8.90
N ARG A 182 16.27 9.99 -9.62
CA ARG A 182 15.14 9.85 -10.54
C ARG A 182 13.87 9.50 -9.78
N ASP A 183 13.99 8.59 -8.83
CA ASP A 183 12.87 8.10 -8.03
C ASP A 183 12.29 9.20 -7.13
N GLU A 184 13.12 10.10 -6.58
CA GLU A 184 12.70 11.28 -5.79
C GLU A 184 11.72 12.20 -6.56
N LYS A 185 11.68 12.11 -7.90
CA LYS A 185 10.79 12.93 -8.75
C LYS A 185 9.44 12.29 -9.02
N LEU A 186 9.30 11.00 -8.74
CA LEU A 186 8.13 10.22 -9.15
C LEU A 186 6.86 10.70 -8.46
N GLY A 187 6.91 11.04 -7.17
CA GLY A 187 5.76 11.54 -6.43
C GLY A 187 5.11 12.78 -7.07
N ALA A 188 5.91 13.76 -7.53
CA ALA A 188 5.39 14.94 -8.22
C ALA A 188 4.79 14.60 -9.60
N GLN A 189 5.43 13.67 -10.34
CA GLN A 189 4.92 13.22 -11.64
C GLN A 189 3.60 12.46 -11.49
N MET A 190 3.50 11.58 -10.47
CA MET A 190 2.27 10.86 -10.13
C MET A 190 1.14 11.82 -9.77
N ALA A 191 1.41 12.82 -8.92
CA ALA A 191 0.44 13.88 -8.54
C ALA A 191 -0.13 14.57 -9.78
N THR A 192 0.73 14.96 -10.73
CA THR A 192 0.34 15.63 -11.97
C THR A 192 -0.61 14.75 -12.81
N ILE A 193 -0.28 13.48 -13.00
CA ILE A 193 -1.10 12.54 -13.80
C ILE A 193 -2.41 12.20 -13.11
N ALA A 194 -2.39 12.09 -11.79
CA ALA A 194 -3.58 11.85 -10.97
C ALA A 194 -4.50 13.07 -10.86
N ASN A 195 -4.08 14.22 -11.38
CA ASN A 195 -4.76 15.52 -11.18
C ASN A 195 -5.00 15.81 -9.69
N ALA A 196 -4.01 15.47 -8.85
CA ALA A 196 -4.02 15.67 -7.42
C ALA A 196 -3.19 16.92 -7.04
N GLN A 197 -3.62 17.64 -6.02
CA GLN A 197 -2.84 18.73 -5.48
C GLN A 197 -1.59 18.18 -4.77
N GLU A 198 -0.41 18.53 -5.27
CA GLU A 198 0.86 18.16 -4.63
C GLU A 198 1.05 18.95 -3.34
N ILE A 199 1.32 18.24 -2.24
CA ILE A 199 1.78 18.81 -0.98
C ILE A 199 3.11 18.15 -0.62
N ARG A 200 4.08 18.97 -0.21
CA ARG A 200 5.39 18.52 0.26
C ARG A 200 5.47 18.68 1.77
N PRO A 201 5.29 17.61 2.54
CA PRO A 201 5.33 17.70 4.00
C PRO A 201 6.68 18.20 4.51
N GLU A 202 6.64 19.16 5.42
CA GLU A 202 7.82 19.79 6.03
C GLU A 202 7.73 19.78 7.55
N HIS A 203 8.88 19.69 8.19
CA HIS A 203 9.08 19.88 9.61
C HIS A 203 10.22 20.91 9.80
N HIS A 204 9.96 22.01 10.48
CA HIS A 204 10.92 23.12 10.65
C HIS A 204 11.59 23.55 9.33
N ASN A 205 10.80 23.75 8.27
CA ASN A 205 11.24 24.15 6.93
C ASN A 205 12.16 23.12 6.24
N THR A 206 12.14 21.87 6.70
CA THR A 206 12.87 20.75 6.07
C THR A 206 11.89 19.71 5.58
N ARG A 207 11.99 19.32 4.30
CA ARG A 207 11.13 18.24 3.75
C ARG A 207 11.33 16.95 4.52
N VAL A 208 10.22 16.40 4.99
CA VAL A 208 10.21 15.12 5.73
C VAL A 208 10.46 13.96 4.77
N VAL A 209 11.34 13.06 5.17
CA VAL A 209 11.54 11.75 4.54
C VAL A 209 10.58 10.75 5.19
N LEU A 210 9.73 10.13 4.38
CA LEU A 210 8.82 9.07 4.82
C LEU A 210 8.53 8.15 3.64
N GLU A 211 8.71 6.86 3.85
CA GLU A 211 8.38 5.82 2.90
C GLU A 211 6.98 5.26 3.20
N GLY A 212 6.20 4.94 2.16
CA GLY A 212 4.86 4.36 2.32
C GLY A 212 4.88 2.98 2.98
N GLY A 213 5.96 2.21 2.81
CA GLY A 213 6.14 0.91 3.48
C GLY A 213 6.43 1.00 4.98
N SER A 214 6.85 2.18 5.46
CA SER A 214 7.10 2.42 6.90
C SER A 214 5.83 2.64 7.71
N ILE A 215 4.67 2.80 7.05
CA ILE A 215 3.38 3.08 7.68
C ILE A 215 2.27 2.17 7.13
N ASP A 216 1.25 1.92 7.95
CA ASP A 216 0.00 1.28 7.51
C ASP A 216 -1.17 1.93 8.29
N VAL A 217 -2.32 2.17 7.65
CA VAL A 217 -3.42 2.91 8.25
C VAL A 217 -4.74 2.16 8.15
N ASN A 218 -5.60 2.32 9.16
CA ASN A 218 -6.97 1.79 9.11
C ASN A 218 -7.97 2.72 8.42
N GLY A 219 -7.54 3.88 7.93
CA GLY A 219 -8.40 4.88 7.31
C GLY A 219 -9.36 5.60 8.27
N GLN A 220 -9.30 5.32 9.57
CA GLN A 220 -10.18 5.91 10.58
C GLN A 220 -9.42 6.68 11.67
N GLY A 221 -8.13 6.90 11.48
CA GLY A 221 -7.31 7.70 12.38
C GLY A 221 -6.23 6.92 13.14
N THR A 222 -6.12 5.60 12.99
CA THR A 222 -5.03 4.81 13.54
C THR A 222 -4.00 4.46 12.50
N LEU A 223 -2.71 4.59 12.87
CA LEU A 223 -1.55 4.30 12.04
C LEU A 223 -0.59 3.36 12.78
N LEU A 224 -0.07 2.36 12.07
CA LEU A 224 1.01 1.48 12.48
C LEU A 224 2.34 1.95 11.92
N THR A 225 3.39 1.91 12.72
CA THR A 225 4.79 2.12 12.32
C THR A 225 5.75 1.43 13.27
N THR A 226 7.06 1.51 13.03
CA THR A 226 8.07 0.92 13.90
C THR A 226 9.04 1.95 14.47
N GLU A 227 9.52 1.69 15.68
CA GLU A 227 10.58 2.46 16.30
C GLU A 227 11.92 2.27 15.56
N GLU A 228 12.17 1.08 15.05
CA GLU A 228 13.40 0.77 14.32
C GLU A 228 13.51 1.63 13.06
N CYS A 229 12.46 1.75 12.27
CA CYS A 229 12.50 2.53 11.04
C CYS A 229 12.64 4.03 11.29
N LEU A 230 11.81 4.59 12.18
CA LEU A 230 11.67 6.04 12.27
C LEU A 230 12.50 6.69 13.38
N LEU A 231 12.84 5.94 14.44
CA LEU A 231 13.52 6.50 15.63
C LEU A 231 14.97 6.01 15.78
N SER A 232 15.40 5.02 15.01
CA SER A 232 16.78 4.53 15.04
C SER A 232 17.76 5.58 14.48
N LYS A 233 18.98 5.55 15.01
CA LYS A 233 20.10 6.31 14.45
C LYS A 233 20.76 5.61 13.27
N ILE A 234 20.46 4.32 13.05
CA ILE A 234 20.90 3.56 11.88
C ILE A 234 19.92 3.88 10.73
N GLN A 235 20.43 4.15 9.54
CA GLN A 235 19.61 4.57 8.39
C GLN A 235 18.61 5.69 8.76
N GLN A 236 19.06 6.66 9.53
CA GLN A 236 18.22 7.73 10.06
C GLN A 236 17.62 8.58 8.94
N ARG A 237 16.27 8.57 8.81
CA ARG A 237 15.54 9.31 7.75
C ARG A 237 15.57 10.81 7.99
N ASN A 238 15.25 11.22 9.20
CA ASN A 238 15.09 12.62 9.59
C ASN A 238 15.91 12.91 10.85
N PRO A 239 17.19 13.33 10.73
CA PRO A 239 18.00 13.68 11.88
C PRO A 239 17.34 14.76 12.75
N GLY A 240 17.27 14.53 14.05
CA GLY A 240 16.69 15.48 15.03
C GLY A 240 15.20 15.32 15.28
N MET A 241 14.47 14.57 14.46
CA MET A 241 13.05 14.27 14.74
C MET A 241 12.90 13.19 15.79
N ASN A 242 11.92 13.38 16.66
CA ASN A 242 11.53 12.44 17.69
C ASN A 242 10.09 11.93 17.47
N ARG A 243 9.62 11.04 18.35
CA ARG A 243 8.29 10.42 18.27
C ARG A 243 7.16 11.44 18.10
N LYS A 244 7.16 12.51 18.90
CA LYS A 244 6.10 13.52 18.86
C LYS A 244 6.07 14.30 17.54
N ASP A 245 7.24 14.50 16.93
CA ASP A 245 7.34 15.16 15.63
C ASP A 245 6.70 14.31 14.54
N TYR A 246 6.94 13.00 14.53
CA TYR A 246 6.29 12.07 13.61
C TYR A 246 4.78 11.96 13.87
N GLU A 247 4.35 11.82 15.12
CA GLU A 247 2.93 11.78 15.49
C GLU A 247 2.19 13.03 15.02
N LYS A 248 2.82 14.21 15.14
CA LYS A 248 2.27 15.46 14.62
C LYS A 248 2.15 15.44 13.08
N ILE A 249 3.16 14.95 12.38
CA ILE A 249 3.13 14.83 10.91
C ILE A 249 2.03 13.87 10.47
N PHE A 250 1.88 12.75 11.12
CA PHE A 250 0.82 11.78 10.80
C PHE A 250 -0.57 12.36 11.06
N ALA A 251 -0.74 13.08 12.17
CA ALA A 251 -1.99 13.78 12.46
C ALA A 251 -2.30 14.85 11.42
N ASP A 252 -1.34 15.74 11.09
CA ASP A 252 -1.54 16.90 10.23
C ASP A 252 -1.72 16.55 8.76
N TYR A 253 -0.94 15.58 8.25
CA TYR A 253 -0.90 15.27 6.82
C TYR A 253 -1.70 14.02 6.44
N LEU A 254 -1.71 12.98 7.30
CA LEU A 254 -2.35 11.70 6.98
C LEU A 254 -3.73 11.54 7.64
N GLY A 255 -4.14 12.47 8.51
CA GLY A 255 -5.37 12.33 9.28
C GLY A 255 -5.33 11.15 10.26
N ALA A 256 -4.15 10.78 10.75
CA ALA A 256 -3.92 9.65 11.65
C ALA A 256 -3.29 10.11 12.98
N PRO A 257 -4.09 10.70 13.90
CA PRO A 257 -3.58 11.20 15.17
C PRO A 257 -3.23 10.11 16.18
N HIS A 258 -3.70 8.87 15.98
CA HIS A 258 -3.45 7.76 16.87
C HIS A 258 -2.40 6.82 16.27
N VAL A 259 -1.23 6.69 16.92
CA VAL A 259 -0.09 5.94 16.39
C VAL A 259 0.25 4.76 17.28
N ILE A 260 0.26 3.56 16.71
CA ILE A 260 0.72 2.34 17.36
C ILE A 260 2.17 2.08 16.91
N TRP A 261 3.11 2.16 17.87
CA TRP A 261 4.51 1.97 17.62
C TRP A 261 4.92 0.51 17.91
N LEU A 262 5.27 -0.21 16.86
CA LEU A 262 5.93 -1.51 16.99
C LEU A 262 7.43 -1.32 17.23
N GLY A 263 8.14 -2.40 17.55
CA GLY A 263 9.57 -2.36 17.87
C GLY A 263 10.45 -2.54 16.64
N GLN A 264 11.02 -3.74 16.53
CA GLN A 264 11.96 -4.13 15.49
C GLN A 264 11.27 -4.85 14.33
N GLY A 265 11.87 -4.73 13.14
CA GLY A 265 11.50 -5.45 11.94
C GLY A 265 11.97 -6.90 11.91
N ILE A 266 11.84 -7.54 10.74
CA ILE A 266 12.34 -8.90 10.50
C ILE A 266 13.79 -8.88 10.04
N PHE A 267 14.48 -9.97 10.27
CA PHE A 267 15.87 -10.13 9.85
C PHE A 267 16.01 -10.09 8.32
N GLY A 268 16.98 -9.32 7.85
CA GLY A 268 17.29 -9.20 6.42
C GLY A 268 16.55 -8.06 5.72
N ASP A 269 15.61 -7.42 6.39
CA ASP A 269 14.93 -6.23 5.86
C ASP A 269 15.94 -5.07 5.68
N ASP A 270 16.05 -4.64 4.42
CA ASP A 270 16.99 -3.61 3.98
C ASP A 270 16.50 -2.18 4.28
N THR A 271 15.21 -2.05 4.51
CA THR A 271 14.55 -0.78 4.83
C THR A 271 14.71 -0.38 6.29
N HIS A 272 15.25 -1.29 7.12
CA HIS A 272 15.43 -1.11 8.55
C HIS A 272 14.12 -1.01 9.32
N GLY A 273 13.28 -2.03 9.18
CA GLY A 273 12.09 -2.23 10.00
C GLY A 273 10.80 -1.63 9.44
N HIS A 274 10.56 -1.72 8.13
CA HIS A 274 9.27 -1.36 7.57
C HIS A 274 8.14 -2.19 8.17
N VAL A 275 7.01 -1.54 8.47
CA VAL A 275 5.85 -2.21 9.09
C VAL A 275 5.11 -3.13 8.13
N ASP A 276 5.22 -2.89 6.82
CA ASP A 276 4.55 -3.68 5.79
C ASP A 276 5.08 -5.11 5.63
N ASP A 277 6.23 -5.40 6.24
CA ASP A 277 6.76 -6.76 6.39
C ASP A 277 6.37 -7.44 7.72
N LEU A 278 5.65 -6.73 8.60
CA LEU A 278 5.36 -7.18 9.97
C LEU A 278 3.87 -7.32 10.26
N THR A 279 3.15 -6.21 10.06
CA THR A 279 1.77 -6.05 10.52
C THR A 279 1.01 -5.13 9.60
N ARG A 280 -0.17 -5.56 9.16
CA ARG A 280 -1.02 -4.82 8.24
C ARG A 280 -2.45 -4.77 8.75
N PHE A 281 -3.12 -3.62 8.60
CA PHE A 281 -4.56 -3.57 8.73
C PHE A 281 -5.25 -4.32 7.58
N VAL A 282 -6.30 -5.07 7.92
CA VAL A 282 -7.16 -5.80 6.98
C VAL A 282 -8.64 -5.42 7.14
N ALA A 283 -8.96 -4.74 8.23
CA ALA A 283 -10.24 -4.11 8.51
C ALA A 283 -10.01 -2.95 9.51
N PRO A 284 -11.00 -2.08 9.76
CA PRO A 284 -10.83 -0.91 10.63
C PRO A 284 -10.30 -1.22 12.04
N ASP A 285 -10.62 -2.38 12.57
CA ASP A 285 -10.28 -2.85 13.92
C ASP A 285 -9.42 -4.12 13.91
N THR A 286 -9.03 -4.63 12.74
CA THR A 286 -8.36 -5.93 12.61
C THR A 286 -7.02 -5.78 11.91
N VAL A 287 -6.00 -6.39 12.50
CA VAL A 287 -4.65 -6.49 11.93
C VAL A 287 -4.24 -7.94 11.72
N VAL A 288 -3.50 -8.21 10.67
CA VAL A 288 -2.66 -9.41 10.58
C VAL A 288 -1.26 -9.08 11.05
N THR A 289 -0.63 -9.98 11.79
CA THR A 289 0.74 -9.83 12.25
C THR A 289 1.53 -11.11 12.09
N MET A 290 2.79 -10.98 11.66
CA MET A 290 3.68 -12.11 11.49
C MET A 290 4.08 -12.69 12.83
N VAL A 291 4.16 -14.02 12.91
CA VAL A 291 4.63 -14.76 14.09
C VAL A 291 5.66 -15.82 13.70
N GLU A 292 6.69 -15.97 14.52
CA GLU A 292 7.69 -17.03 14.40
C GLU A 292 7.60 -17.95 15.62
N SER A 293 7.25 -19.22 15.37
CA SER A 293 7.04 -20.19 16.45
C SER A 293 8.34 -20.82 16.98
N ASN A 294 9.41 -20.84 16.16
CA ASN A 294 10.69 -21.40 16.54
C ASN A 294 11.49 -20.44 17.46
N PRO A 295 11.67 -20.74 18.75
CA PRO A 295 12.35 -19.84 19.68
C PRO A 295 13.85 -19.64 19.37
N LYS A 296 14.42 -20.47 18.48
CA LYS A 296 15.81 -20.36 18.03
C LYS A 296 15.95 -19.47 16.79
N ASP A 297 14.84 -19.10 16.13
CA ASP A 297 14.87 -18.21 14.98
C ASP A 297 15.11 -16.77 15.43
N VAL A 298 15.90 -16.05 14.63
CA VAL A 298 16.24 -14.63 14.90
C VAL A 298 15.01 -13.73 14.93
N ASN A 299 13.94 -14.07 14.18
CA ASN A 299 12.70 -13.32 14.14
C ASN A 299 11.77 -13.59 15.32
N HIS A 300 11.97 -14.68 16.08
CA HIS A 300 11.04 -15.06 17.15
C HIS A 300 10.86 -13.96 18.20
N LYS A 301 11.95 -13.42 18.71
CA LYS A 301 11.88 -12.40 19.78
C LYS A 301 11.26 -11.08 19.25
N PRO A 302 11.73 -10.48 18.16
CA PRO A 302 11.14 -9.24 17.65
C PRO A 302 9.64 -9.36 17.38
N LEU A 303 9.20 -10.42 16.71
CA LEU A 303 7.79 -10.62 16.37
C LEU A 303 6.91 -10.87 17.60
N ARG A 304 7.40 -11.62 18.58
CA ARG A 304 6.71 -11.81 19.87
C ARG A 304 6.56 -10.48 20.61
N ASP A 305 7.61 -9.66 20.66
CA ASP A 305 7.58 -8.37 21.34
C ASP A 305 6.58 -7.41 20.63
N ASN A 306 6.53 -7.43 19.27
CA ASN A 306 5.56 -6.68 18.49
C ASN A 306 4.11 -7.15 18.74
N ARG A 307 3.87 -8.46 18.79
CA ARG A 307 2.58 -9.03 19.16
C ARG A 307 2.11 -8.58 20.55
N THR A 308 3.01 -8.55 21.53
CA THR A 308 2.71 -8.05 22.87
C THR A 308 2.31 -6.58 22.87
N ARG A 309 2.99 -5.74 22.05
CA ARG A 309 2.63 -4.32 21.88
C ARG A 309 1.26 -4.18 21.26
N LEU A 310 0.91 -4.96 20.24
CA LEU A 310 -0.41 -4.97 19.60
C LEU A 310 -1.52 -5.37 20.57
N GLN A 311 -1.30 -6.37 21.42
CA GLN A 311 -2.28 -6.79 22.44
C GLN A 311 -2.58 -5.68 23.46
N ALA A 312 -1.57 -4.88 23.81
CA ALA A 312 -1.73 -3.73 24.69
C ALA A 312 -2.30 -2.49 23.98
N ALA A 313 -2.17 -2.42 22.64
CA ALA A 313 -2.60 -1.27 21.86
C ALA A 313 -4.13 -1.10 21.86
N ARG A 314 -4.55 0.11 21.55
CA ARG A 314 -5.95 0.48 21.30
C ARG A 314 -6.01 1.21 19.97
N ASP A 315 -7.18 1.25 19.36
CA ASP A 315 -7.45 2.06 18.18
C ASP A 315 -7.75 3.53 18.57
N GLN A 316 -8.09 4.36 17.61
CA GLN A 316 -8.46 5.77 17.80
C GLN A 316 -9.70 5.95 18.69
N ASP A 317 -10.52 4.93 18.85
CA ASP A 317 -11.72 4.93 19.70
C ASP A 317 -11.46 4.32 21.09
N GLY A 318 -10.21 3.94 21.40
CA GLY A 318 -9.81 3.29 22.64
C GLY A 318 -10.20 1.81 22.72
N LYS A 319 -10.57 1.16 21.61
CA LYS A 319 -10.94 -0.25 21.54
C LYS A 319 -9.71 -1.14 21.27
N PRO A 320 -9.68 -2.37 21.77
CA PRO A 320 -8.62 -3.32 21.44
C PRO A 320 -8.72 -3.74 19.96
N LEU A 321 -7.55 -3.99 19.35
CA LEU A 321 -7.50 -4.55 18.01
C LEU A 321 -7.80 -6.06 18.02
N ASN A 322 -8.47 -6.53 16.95
CA ASN A 322 -8.52 -7.94 16.61
C ASN A 322 -7.21 -8.33 15.90
N ILE A 323 -6.46 -9.26 16.48
CA ILE A 323 -5.13 -9.65 16.00
C ILE A 323 -5.21 -11.05 15.39
N VAL A 324 -4.92 -11.16 14.11
CA VAL A 324 -4.84 -12.41 13.36
C VAL A 324 -3.37 -12.72 13.07
N GLU A 325 -2.94 -13.91 13.46
CA GLU A 325 -1.55 -14.33 13.29
C GLU A 325 -1.33 -14.98 11.91
N LEU A 326 -0.24 -14.58 11.26
CA LEU A 326 0.29 -15.24 10.07
C LEU A 326 1.66 -15.84 10.42
N PRO A 327 1.91 -17.13 10.14
CA PRO A 327 3.22 -17.70 10.37
C PRO A 327 4.25 -17.08 9.42
N MET A 328 5.49 -16.94 9.86
CA MET A 328 6.61 -16.67 8.95
C MET A 328 6.79 -17.83 7.98
N PRO A 329 7.15 -17.59 6.71
CA PRO A 329 7.69 -18.66 5.88
C PRO A 329 9.01 -19.17 6.45
N GLY A 330 9.36 -20.40 6.16
CA GLY A 330 10.71 -20.92 6.43
C GLY A 330 11.79 -20.00 5.83
N PRO A 331 13.02 -20.03 6.36
CA PRO A 331 14.08 -19.14 5.89
C PRO A 331 14.34 -19.26 4.38
N VAL A 332 14.03 -18.23 3.63
CA VAL A 332 14.41 -18.12 2.22
C VAL A 332 15.86 -17.65 2.17
N VAL A 333 16.73 -18.45 1.60
CA VAL A 333 18.18 -18.18 1.56
C VAL A 333 18.68 -18.21 0.13
N PHE A 334 19.42 -17.18 -0.26
CA PHE A 334 20.14 -17.13 -1.53
C PHE A 334 21.57 -16.58 -1.29
N GLU A 335 22.58 -17.19 -1.90
CA GLU A 335 24.00 -16.84 -1.70
C GLU A 335 24.39 -16.69 -0.22
N GLN A 336 23.96 -17.63 0.63
CA GLN A 336 24.19 -17.66 2.09
C GLN A 336 23.55 -16.48 2.84
N ARG A 337 22.76 -15.65 2.19
CA ARG A 337 22.03 -14.54 2.80
C ARG A 337 20.56 -14.94 3.00
N ARG A 338 20.06 -14.84 4.24
CA ARG A 338 18.63 -14.95 4.52
C ARG A 338 17.93 -13.68 4.05
N LEU A 339 16.83 -13.87 3.31
CA LEU A 339 16.03 -12.81 2.72
C LEU A 339 14.82 -12.48 3.60
N PRO A 340 14.28 -11.24 3.55
CA PRO A 340 13.16 -10.80 4.38
C PRO A 340 11.81 -11.28 3.82
N ALA A 341 11.66 -12.58 3.61
CA ALA A 341 10.42 -13.16 3.12
C ALA A 341 9.31 -13.02 4.16
N SER A 342 8.20 -12.40 3.79
CA SER A 342 7.05 -12.17 4.65
C SER A 342 5.74 -12.23 3.87
N TYR A 343 4.73 -12.95 4.42
CA TYR A 343 3.38 -12.93 3.86
C TYR A 343 2.66 -11.59 4.13
N ALA A 344 3.12 -10.75 5.07
CA ALA A 344 2.53 -9.45 5.34
C ALA A 344 2.72 -8.45 4.19
N ASN A 345 3.68 -8.70 3.29
CA ASN A 345 3.93 -7.85 2.14
C ASN A 345 2.95 -8.13 0.97
N PHE A 346 1.70 -8.53 1.28
CA PHE A 346 0.60 -8.65 0.32
C PHE A 346 0.11 -7.26 -0.10
N TYR A 347 -0.56 -7.19 -1.26
CA TYR A 347 -1.19 -5.97 -1.77
C TYR A 347 -2.69 -6.16 -1.97
N ILE A 348 -3.48 -5.23 -1.40
CA ILE A 348 -4.94 -5.23 -1.52
C ILE A 348 -5.33 -4.32 -2.69
N ALA A 349 -5.97 -4.88 -3.71
CA ALA A 349 -6.52 -4.14 -4.84
C ALA A 349 -8.02 -4.35 -4.97
N ASN A 350 -8.68 -3.66 -5.91
CA ASN A 350 -10.09 -3.88 -6.17
C ASN A 350 -10.34 -5.33 -6.58
N GLY A 351 -11.16 -6.05 -5.81
CA GLY A 351 -11.56 -7.41 -6.12
C GLY A 351 -10.50 -8.51 -5.92
N ILE A 352 -9.23 -8.17 -5.66
CA ILE A 352 -8.15 -9.14 -5.44
C ILE A 352 -7.23 -8.75 -4.29
N VAL A 353 -6.52 -9.74 -3.76
CA VAL A 353 -5.35 -9.56 -2.89
C VAL A 353 -4.19 -10.36 -3.49
N LEU A 354 -3.11 -9.69 -3.85
CA LEU A 354 -1.88 -10.35 -4.31
C LEU A 354 -1.05 -10.76 -3.10
N VAL A 355 -0.76 -12.04 -2.97
CA VAL A 355 -0.06 -12.59 -1.81
C VAL A 355 1.27 -13.22 -2.23
N PRO A 356 2.41 -12.79 -1.66
CA PRO A 356 3.68 -13.43 -1.92
C PRO A 356 3.67 -14.86 -1.36
N VAL A 357 4.13 -15.82 -2.16
CA VAL A 357 4.31 -17.22 -1.75
C VAL A 357 5.73 -17.69 -2.08
N PHE A 358 6.25 -18.64 -1.32
CA PHE A 358 7.67 -18.99 -1.32
C PHE A 358 7.93 -20.49 -1.56
N ASN A 359 6.93 -21.27 -2.00
CA ASN A 359 6.93 -22.74 -2.05
C ASN A 359 7.17 -23.37 -0.67
N ASP A 360 6.54 -22.80 0.33
CA ASP A 360 6.66 -23.16 1.74
C ASP A 360 5.37 -23.82 2.23
N PRO A 361 5.41 -24.78 3.17
CA PRO A 361 4.20 -25.38 3.76
C PRO A 361 3.24 -24.35 4.37
N TYR A 362 3.73 -23.22 4.85
CA TYR A 362 2.93 -22.13 5.42
C TYR A 362 2.21 -21.26 4.37
N ASP A 363 2.59 -21.35 3.07
CA ASP A 363 1.88 -20.63 2.00
C ASP A 363 0.38 -20.89 2.06
N ARG A 364 -0.01 -22.16 2.22
CA ARG A 364 -1.42 -22.55 2.30
C ARG A 364 -2.14 -21.94 3.51
N ILE A 365 -1.46 -21.85 4.64
CA ILE A 365 -2.03 -21.27 5.86
C ILE A 365 -2.24 -19.75 5.66
N ALA A 366 -1.24 -19.05 5.14
CA ALA A 366 -1.33 -17.64 4.85
C ALA A 366 -2.45 -17.32 3.85
N LEU A 367 -2.54 -18.06 2.74
CA LEU A 367 -3.58 -17.90 1.73
C LEU A 367 -4.99 -18.13 2.31
N ASN A 368 -5.19 -19.21 3.07
CA ASN A 368 -6.48 -19.51 3.68
C ASN A 368 -6.90 -18.46 4.73
N THR A 369 -5.95 -17.98 5.53
CA THR A 369 -6.20 -16.94 6.52
C THR A 369 -6.63 -15.65 5.82
N LEU A 370 -5.89 -15.21 4.79
CA LEU A 370 -6.26 -14.01 4.04
C LEU A 370 -7.59 -14.19 3.30
N ALA A 371 -7.89 -15.37 2.75
CA ALA A 371 -9.18 -15.66 2.13
C ALA A 371 -10.35 -15.50 3.11
N SER A 372 -10.16 -15.89 4.36
CA SER A 372 -11.20 -15.72 5.39
C SER A 372 -11.40 -14.25 5.78
N LEU A 373 -10.36 -13.42 5.70
CA LEU A 373 -10.40 -11.99 6.01
C LEU A 373 -10.94 -11.16 4.84
N PHE A 374 -10.77 -11.62 3.61
CA PHE A 374 -11.24 -10.94 2.40
C PHE A 374 -12.23 -11.78 1.58
N PRO A 375 -13.40 -12.14 2.13
CA PRO A 375 -14.34 -13.07 1.49
C PRO A 375 -14.91 -12.57 0.15
N GLN A 376 -14.75 -11.27 -0.16
CA GLN A 376 -15.22 -10.64 -1.40
C GLN A 376 -14.09 -10.35 -2.40
N ARG A 377 -12.86 -10.81 -2.08
CA ARG A 377 -11.70 -10.64 -2.96
C ARG A 377 -11.09 -12.00 -3.31
N GLU A 378 -10.66 -12.13 -4.54
CA GLU A 378 -9.85 -13.27 -4.98
C GLU A 378 -8.46 -13.18 -4.34
N ILE A 379 -8.00 -14.27 -3.73
CA ILE A 379 -6.64 -14.36 -3.20
C ILE A 379 -5.74 -14.96 -4.29
N VAL A 380 -4.85 -14.14 -4.79
CA VAL A 380 -3.96 -14.49 -5.91
C VAL A 380 -2.55 -14.74 -5.39
N PRO A 381 -2.09 -15.99 -5.31
CA PRO A 381 -0.72 -16.29 -4.93
C PRO A 381 0.24 -15.89 -6.06
N ILE A 382 1.30 -15.17 -5.71
CA ILE A 382 2.39 -14.80 -6.62
C ILE A 382 3.69 -15.40 -6.10
N TYR A 383 4.30 -16.30 -6.86
CA TYR A 383 5.59 -16.87 -6.48
C TYR A 383 6.66 -15.76 -6.38
N SER A 384 7.21 -15.63 -5.20
CA SER A 384 8.10 -14.53 -4.83
C SER A 384 9.50 -14.96 -4.41
N GLY A 385 9.84 -16.25 -4.57
CA GLY A 385 11.16 -16.77 -4.20
C GLY A 385 12.31 -16.14 -4.99
N ASP A 386 12.06 -15.70 -6.24
CA ASP A 386 13.04 -14.95 -7.03
C ASP A 386 12.93 -13.45 -6.75
N LEU A 387 11.70 -12.96 -6.60
CA LEU A 387 11.41 -11.54 -6.41
C LEU A 387 12.03 -11.01 -5.11
N ILE A 388 11.95 -11.77 -4.03
CA ILE A 388 12.44 -11.38 -2.70
C ILE A 388 13.96 -11.19 -2.64
N TRP A 389 14.70 -11.65 -3.65
CA TRP A 389 16.14 -11.32 -3.76
C TRP A 389 16.37 -9.81 -3.89
N GLY A 390 15.41 -9.06 -4.44
CA GLY A 390 15.38 -7.60 -4.43
C GLY A 390 15.00 -6.96 -3.09
N LEU A 391 14.73 -7.78 -2.06
CA LEU A 391 14.45 -7.39 -0.66
C LEU A 391 13.07 -6.75 -0.45
N GLY A 392 12.13 -6.96 -1.36
CA GLY A 392 10.74 -6.56 -1.27
C GLY A 392 9.86 -7.41 -2.17
N THR A 393 8.53 -7.36 -1.97
CA THR A 393 7.55 -8.07 -2.80
C THR A 393 6.39 -7.16 -3.23
N MET A 394 5.14 -7.66 -3.21
CA MET A 394 3.97 -6.99 -3.81
C MET A 394 3.73 -5.58 -3.28
N HIS A 395 3.69 -5.42 -1.96
CA HIS A 395 3.39 -4.12 -1.36
C HIS A 395 4.49 -3.10 -1.63
N CYS A 396 5.74 -3.48 -1.48
CA CYS A 396 6.89 -2.59 -1.69
C CYS A 396 6.96 -1.99 -3.10
N MET A 397 6.48 -2.71 -4.13
CA MET A 397 6.55 -2.24 -5.52
C MET A 397 5.29 -1.52 -6.01
N THR A 398 4.20 -1.54 -5.25
CA THR A 398 2.91 -0.96 -5.64
C THR A 398 2.59 0.29 -4.84
N GLN A 399 1.86 1.22 -5.48
CA GLN A 399 1.27 2.36 -4.79
C GLN A 399 -0.17 2.54 -5.26
N GLN A 400 -1.14 2.49 -4.33
CA GLN A 400 -2.55 2.71 -4.65
C GLN A 400 -2.85 4.18 -4.89
N GLN A 401 -3.69 4.43 -5.88
CA GLN A 401 -4.37 5.71 -6.08
C GLN A 401 -5.85 5.49 -5.74
N PRO A 402 -6.35 6.03 -4.62
CA PRO A 402 -7.73 5.85 -4.21
C PRO A 402 -8.69 6.57 -5.16
N THR A 403 -9.92 6.13 -5.18
CA THR A 403 -11.02 6.90 -5.79
C THR A 403 -11.25 8.15 -4.96
N ALA A 404 -11.41 9.31 -5.63
CA ALA A 404 -11.64 10.61 -4.99
C ALA A 404 -13.08 10.71 -4.44
#